data_966e5c0048edf5f63a9ad9d2292d1b2a
#
_entry.id   966e5c0048edf5f63a9ad9d2292d1b2a
#
_cell.length_a   1.000
_cell.length_b   1.000
_cell.length_c   1.000
_cell.angle_alpha   90.00
_cell.angle_beta   90.00
_cell.angle_gamma   90.00
#
_symmetry.space_group_name_H-M   'P 1'
#
loop_
_entity.id
_entity.type
_entity.pdbx_description
1 polymer ?
#
loop_
_entity_poly.entity_id
_entity_poly.type
_entity_poly.pdbx_seq_one_letter_code
_entity_poly.pdbx_strand_id
1 'polypeptide(L)'
;TIETIPNLDLFDTYDLNSDELKDLALETENSALKVKGVTNSNGASSSQSKTSFHLSTSNGFSGGYKKSNFSISCSAIAGNELSMQTDYDYDSKVFFKDLKDTSLVGKQAAENTVSKCNPKKIKTCKSDVVFDPRVSRTLLSHISSLVNGVSIARGSSFLSEKMNSKIFNKEINIIDNPNIVKGLGSKPFDDEGCEMKRFNIIENGILKSWILDTTTSQQLGIKSNSRASRGMSSSPSPSPTNMFIESGSISKDEIISNIKDGFYVTDLIGQGVNLITGDYSRGAGGFKIENGKISFPVNEVTIAGNLKDMFNRMIVANDLEFKYSLNSPTILIEGMTIAGI
;
A
#
# COMPACT_ATOMS: atom_id res chain seq x y z
N THR A 1 -13.54 25.88 7.12
CA THR A 1 -12.17 26.17 6.65
C THR A 1 -11.19 26.06 7.81
N ILE A 2 -9.95 25.75 7.52
CA ILE A 2 -8.87 25.70 8.51
C ILE A 2 -8.44 27.15 8.86
N GLU A 3 -8.20 27.42 10.13
CA GLU A 3 -7.74 28.74 10.59
C GLU A 3 -6.21 28.82 10.65
N THR A 4 -5.55 27.74 11.05
CA THR A 4 -4.09 27.67 11.16
C THR A 4 -3.58 26.44 10.40
N ILE A 5 -2.76 26.68 9.39
CA ILE A 5 -2.15 25.63 8.56
C ILE A 5 -1.01 24.97 9.34
N PRO A 6 -1.11 23.66 9.67
CA PRO A 6 -0.06 22.97 10.42
C PRO A 6 1.22 22.82 9.58
N ASN A 7 2.36 22.94 10.22
CA ASN A 7 3.63 22.59 9.60
C ASN A 7 3.87 21.08 9.75
N LEU A 8 3.83 20.36 8.65
CA LEU A 8 4.03 18.91 8.59
C LEU A 8 5.40 18.51 8.04
N ASP A 9 6.32 19.47 7.88
CA ASP A 9 7.68 19.27 7.36
C ASP A 9 7.69 18.51 6.02
N LEU A 10 6.92 19.04 5.05
CA LEU A 10 6.68 18.38 3.76
C LEU A 10 7.62 18.84 2.64
N PHE A 11 8.55 19.74 2.90
CA PHE A 11 9.36 20.34 1.86
C PHE A 11 10.83 20.40 2.21
N ASP A 12 11.65 19.75 1.37
CA ASP A 12 13.10 19.84 1.39
C ASP A 12 13.57 20.89 0.37
N THR A 13 14.48 21.76 0.79
CA THR A 13 15.11 22.75 -0.09
C THR A 13 16.23 22.16 -0.93
N TYR A 14 16.75 20.98 -0.55
CA TYR A 14 17.82 20.31 -1.30
C TYR A 14 17.41 20.06 -2.75
N ASP A 15 18.33 20.31 -3.68
CA ASP A 15 18.07 20.24 -5.11
C ASP A 15 19.14 19.40 -5.81
N LEU A 16 18.69 18.38 -6.51
CA LEU A 16 19.53 17.50 -7.30
C LEU A 16 19.52 17.96 -8.75
N ASN A 17 20.69 18.11 -9.35
CA ASN A 17 20.80 18.32 -10.78
C ASN A 17 20.66 17.00 -11.56
N SER A 18 20.59 17.09 -12.87
CA SER A 18 20.37 15.92 -13.74
C SER A 18 21.51 14.89 -13.68
N ASP A 19 22.75 15.33 -13.48
CA ASP A 19 23.90 14.42 -13.39
C ASP A 19 23.88 13.67 -12.07
N GLU A 20 23.59 14.34 -10.95
CA GLU A 20 23.42 13.70 -9.63
C GLU A 20 22.28 12.67 -9.65
N LEU A 21 21.14 12.99 -10.28
CA LEU A 21 20.05 12.02 -10.45
C LEU A 21 20.50 10.82 -11.26
N LYS A 22 21.20 11.04 -12.37
CA LYS A 22 21.75 9.96 -13.20
C LYS A 22 22.72 9.07 -12.41
N ASP A 23 23.61 9.66 -11.63
CA ASP A 23 24.59 8.93 -10.84
C ASP A 23 23.92 8.05 -9.79
N LEU A 24 22.89 8.55 -9.10
CA LEU A 24 22.08 7.76 -8.16
C LEU A 24 21.42 6.55 -8.84
N ALA A 25 20.85 6.74 -10.05
CA ALA A 25 20.24 5.63 -10.79
C ALA A 25 21.29 4.59 -11.23
N LEU A 26 22.43 5.04 -11.77
CA LEU A 26 23.54 4.15 -12.19
C LEU A 26 24.13 3.36 -11.02
N GLU A 27 24.32 4.01 -9.87
CA GLU A 27 24.83 3.36 -8.67
C GLU A 27 23.85 2.28 -8.16
N THR A 28 22.54 2.60 -8.17
CA THR A 28 21.49 1.64 -7.78
C THR A 28 21.50 0.42 -8.71
N GLU A 29 21.54 0.62 -10.03
CA GLU A 29 21.59 -0.44 -11.02
C GLU A 29 22.85 -1.30 -10.90
N ASN A 30 24.02 -0.64 -10.81
CA ASN A 30 25.30 -1.34 -10.65
C ASN A 30 25.35 -2.20 -9.38
N SER A 31 24.68 -1.77 -8.32
CA SER A 31 24.58 -2.54 -7.08
C SER A 31 23.73 -3.79 -7.25
N ALA A 32 22.65 -3.72 -8.04
CA ALA A 32 21.85 -4.89 -8.40
C ALA A 32 22.62 -5.88 -9.29
N LEU A 33 23.31 -5.38 -10.31
CA LEU A 33 24.07 -6.21 -11.26
C LEU A 33 25.26 -6.97 -10.63
N LYS A 34 25.77 -6.50 -9.49
CA LYS A 34 26.84 -7.17 -8.74
C LYS A 34 26.36 -8.40 -7.96
N VAL A 35 25.05 -8.58 -7.74
CA VAL A 35 24.50 -9.69 -6.97
C VAL A 35 24.56 -10.98 -7.81
N LYS A 36 25.16 -12.01 -7.26
CA LYS A 36 25.26 -13.32 -7.93
C LYS A 36 23.89 -13.89 -8.28
N GLY A 37 23.67 -14.25 -9.53
CA GLY A 37 22.42 -14.80 -10.04
C GLY A 37 21.59 -13.80 -10.83
N VAL A 38 21.87 -12.51 -10.72
CA VAL A 38 21.31 -11.49 -11.60
C VAL A 38 21.96 -11.60 -12.99
N THR A 39 21.14 -11.59 -14.03
CA THR A 39 21.58 -11.72 -15.41
C THR A 39 21.47 -10.39 -16.18
N ASN A 40 20.56 -9.53 -15.77
CA ASN A 40 20.33 -8.21 -16.40
C ASN A 40 19.51 -7.30 -15.46
N SER A 41 19.22 -6.11 -15.93
CA SER A 41 18.35 -5.12 -15.29
C SER A 41 17.28 -4.64 -16.27
N ASN A 42 16.09 -4.35 -15.78
CA ASN A 42 15.09 -3.56 -16.49
C ASN A 42 15.33 -2.05 -16.33
N GLY A 43 16.42 -1.68 -15.66
CA GLY A 43 16.82 -0.32 -15.38
C GLY A 43 16.57 0.09 -13.95
N ALA A 44 17.22 1.20 -13.59
CA ALA A 44 17.00 1.93 -12.36
C ALA A 44 16.54 3.35 -12.69
N SER A 45 15.85 3.97 -11.76
CA SER A 45 15.45 5.37 -11.88
C SER A 45 15.66 6.11 -10.57
N SER A 46 15.99 7.39 -10.70
CA SER A 46 15.95 8.35 -9.62
C SER A 46 15.11 9.54 -10.03
N SER A 47 14.42 10.15 -9.11
CA SER A 47 13.62 11.33 -9.40
C SER A 47 13.51 12.27 -8.21
N GLN A 48 13.35 13.55 -8.52
CA GLN A 48 13.00 14.60 -7.59
C GLN A 48 11.77 15.33 -8.13
N SER A 49 10.82 15.61 -7.27
CA SER A 49 9.73 16.52 -7.56
C SER A 49 9.56 17.55 -6.44
N LYS A 50 9.28 18.78 -6.83
CA LYS A 50 8.93 19.89 -5.93
C LYS A 50 7.66 20.53 -6.42
N THR A 51 6.65 20.57 -5.57
CA THR A 51 5.34 21.14 -5.90
C THR A 51 5.01 22.24 -4.92
N SER A 52 4.55 23.38 -5.45
CA SER A 52 3.91 24.45 -4.66
C SER A 52 2.44 24.45 -4.98
N PHE A 53 1.63 24.29 -3.96
CA PHE A 53 0.17 24.26 -4.06
C PHE A 53 -0.43 25.48 -3.36
N HIS A 54 -1.38 26.14 -4.00
CA HIS A 54 -2.16 27.21 -3.41
C HIS A 54 -3.64 27.04 -3.79
N LEU A 55 -4.51 27.12 -2.81
CA LEU A 55 -5.96 27.03 -2.97
C LEU A 55 -6.62 28.30 -2.48
N SER A 56 -7.50 28.87 -3.30
CA SER A 56 -8.42 29.93 -2.90
C SER A 56 -9.85 29.50 -3.25
N THR A 57 -10.76 29.73 -2.35
CA THR A 57 -12.16 29.31 -2.48
C THR A 57 -13.11 30.47 -2.28
N SER A 58 -14.30 30.43 -2.87
CA SER A 58 -15.33 31.49 -2.76
C SER A 58 -15.87 31.67 -1.35
N ASN A 59 -15.68 30.69 -0.45
CA ASN A 59 -16.05 30.80 0.97
C ASN A 59 -14.98 31.47 1.84
N GLY A 60 -13.98 32.12 1.23
CA GLY A 60 -12.98 32.95 1.90
C GLY A 60 -11.71 32.21 2.34
N PHE A 61 -11.55 30.93 2.07
CA PHE A 61 -10.26 30.26 2.32
C PHE A 61 -9.21 30.67 1.28
N SER A 62 -7.98 30.96 1.75
CA SER A 62 -6.81 31.13 0.90
C SER A 62 -5.59 30.60 1.67
N GLY A 63 -4.94 29.59 1.13
CA GLY A 63 -3.79 28.95 1.79
C GLY A 63 -3.00 28.09 0.84
N GLY A 64 -1.75 27.82 1.21
CA GLY A 64 -0.86 27.00 0.38
C GLY A 64 0.21 26.29 1.19
N TYR A 65 0.84 25.33 0.55
CA TYR A 65 1.99 24.60 1.09
C TYR A 65 2.88 24.10 -0.04
N LYS A 66 4.11 23.73 0.33
CA LYS A 66 5.05 23.12 -0.60
C LYS A 66 5.25 21.66 -0.21
N LYS A 67 5.54 20.83 -1.20
CA LYS A 67 5.86 19.42 -1.02
C LYS A 67 7.02 19.03 -1.93
N SER A 68 7.92 18.24 -1.41
CA SER A 68 8.99 17.57 -2.17
C SER A 68 8.84 16.06 -2.10
N ASN A 69 9.38 15.38 -3.08
CA ASN A 69 9.52 13.94 -3.07
C ASN A 69 10.80 13.55 -3.81
N PHE A 70 11.56 12.67 -3.20
CA PHE A 70 12.74 12.04 -3.79
C PHE A 70 12.48 10.56 -3.86
N SER A 71 12.83 9.92 -4.96
CA SER A 71 12.69 8.47 -5.08
C SER A 71 13.82 7.85 -5.87
N ILE A 72 14.16 6.62 -5.50
CA ILE A 72 15.07 5.73 -6.20
C ILE A 72 14.41 4.37 -6.35
N SER A 73 14.64 3.71 -7.47
CA SER A 73 14.12 2.36 -7.72
C SER A 73 15.04 1.59 -8.65
N CYS A 74 15.00 0.27 -8.54
CA CYS A 74 15.67 -0.64 -9.46
C CYS A 74 14.80 -1.87 -9.68
N SER A 75 14.82 -2.40 -10.91
CA SER A 75 14.20 -3.67 -11.25
C SER A 75 15.27 -4.59 -11.86
N ALA A 76 15.49 -5.74 -11.23
CA ALA A 76 16.49 -6.72 -11.65
C ALA A 76 15.86 -7.88 -12.41
N ILE A 77 16.67 -8.57 -13.20
CA ILE A 77 16.33 -9.78 -13.94
C ILE A 77 17.29 -10.92 -13.53
N ALA A 78 16.74 -12.08 -13.26
CA ALA A 78 17.52 -13.29 -12.95
C ALA A 78 16.92 -14.51 -13.64
N GLY A 79 17.72 -15.56 -13.81
CA GLY A 79 17.30 -16.79 -14.51
C GLY A 79 17.61 -16.76 -15.99
N ASN A 80 17.21 -17.83 -16.70
CA ASN A 80 17.49 -18.04 -18.12
C ASN A 80 16.19 -18.03 -18.93
N GLU A 81 16.23 -17.49 -20.12
CA GLU A 81 15.18 -17.45 -21.17
C GLU A 81 13.73 -17.76 -20.72
N LEU A 82 13.36 -19.03 -20.60
CA LEU A 82 12.00 -19.47 -20.24
C LEU A 82 11.70 -19.42 -18.72
N SER A 83 12.71 -19.17 -17.90
CA SER A 83 12.59 -19.14 -16.42
C SER A 83 12.97 -17.78 -15.82
N MET A 84 13.05 -16.74 -16.64
CA MET A 84 13.37 -15.38 -16.17
C MET A 84 12.38 -14.92 -15.12
N GLN A 85 12.95 -14.37 -14.05
CA GLN A 85 12.21 -13.72 -12.97
C GLN A 85 12.60 -12.25 -12.91
N THR A 86 11.64 -11.43 -12.53
CA THR A 86 11.84 -10.00 -12.33
C THR A 86 11.26 -9.59 -10.99
N ASP A 87 11.98 -8.80 -10.25
CA ASP A 87 11.46 -8.11 -9.07
C ASP A 87 12.14 -6.75 -8.93
N TYR A 88 11.67 -5.95 -7.99
CA TYR A 88 12.13 -4.60 -7.78
C TYR A 88 12.23 -4.28 -6.29
N ASP A 89 12.98 -3.23 -5.98
CA ASP A 89 12.84 -2.47 -4.75
C ASP A 89 12.88 -0.98 -5.04
N TYR A 90 12.36 -0.18 -4.13
CA TYR A 90 12.40 1.27 -4.21
C TYR A 90 12.28 1.91 -2.83
N ASP A 91 12.72 3.16 -2.75
CA ASP A 91 12.44 4.01 -1.62
C ASP A 91 11.95 5.38 -2.10
N SER A 92 11.10 6.01 -1.31
CA SER A 92 10.56 7.34 -1.59
C SER A 92 10.39 8.12 -0.29
N LYS A 93 10.94 9.34 -0.25
CA LYS A 93 10.96 10.20 0.94
C LYS A 93 10.68 11.64 0.57
N VAL A 94 10.16 12.39 1.54
CA VAL A 94 10.00 13.84 1.44
C VAL A 94 11.35 14.56 1.45
N PHE A 95 12.30 14.07 2.24
CA PHE A 95 13.65 14.62 2.36
C PHE A 95 14.69 13.71 1.72
N PHE A 96 15.60 14.28 0.95
CA PHE A 96 16.67 13.54 0.29
C PHE A 96 17.53 12.74 1.28
N LYS A 97 17.90 13.37 2.40
CA LYS A 97 18.71 12.72 3.44
C LYS A 97 18.04 11.51 4.11
N ASP A 98 16.74 11.39 3.99
CA ASP A 98 15.97 10.28 4.58
C ASP A 98 15.82 9.09 3.61
N LEU A 99 16.26 9.24 2.32
CA LEU A 99 16.31 8.13 1.36
C LEU A 99 17.28 7.04 1.83
N LYS A 100 16.93 5.81 1.55
CA LYS A 100 17.85 4.69 1.67
C LYS A 100 19.06 4.87 0.77
N ASP A 101 20.17 4.28 1.18
CA ASP A 101 21.35 4.14 0.33
C ASP A 101 21.00 3.41 -0.98
N THR A 102 21.49 3.92 -2.10
CA THR A 102 21.29 3.38 -3.46
C THR A 102 21.71 1.92 -3.55
N SER A 103 22.83 1.58 -2.89
CA SER A 103 23.35 0.21 -2.87
C SER A 103 22.41 -0.78 -2.19
N LEU A 104 21.69 -0.35 -1.15
CA LEU A 104 20.71 -1.18 -0.45
C LEU A 104 19.47 -1.44 -1.31
N VAL A 105 18.99 -0.42 -2.04
CA VAL A 105 17.83 -0.59 -2.93
C VAL A 105 18.16 -1.51 -4.10
N GLY A 106 19.29 -1.31 -4.76
CA GLY A 106 19.74 -2.17 -5.86
C GLY A 106 19.96 -3.63 -5.41
N LYS A 107 20.65 -3.82 -4.28
CA LYS A 107 20.88 -5.14 -3.70
C LYS A 107 19.57 -5.85 -3.34
N GLN A 108 18.62 -5.15 -2.69
CA GLN A 108 17.34 -5.73 -2.30
C GLN A 108 16.50 -6.14 -3.52
N ALA A 109 16.45 -5.31 -4.57
CA ALA A 109 15.81 -5.66 -5.84
C ALA A 109 16.38 -6.96 -6.43
N ALA A 110 17.69 -7.07 -6.44
CA ALA A 110 18.40 -8.25 -6.93
C ALA A 110 18.13 -9.50 -6.08
N GLU A 111 18.23 -9.41 -4.76
CA GLU A 111 17.95 -10.51 -3.82
C GLU A 111 16.50 -10.99 -3.95
N ASN A 112 15.53 -10.06 -4.03
CA ASN A 112 14.13 -10.38 -4.28
C ASN A 112 13.99 -11.19 -5.59
N THR A 113 14.64 -10.74 -6.66
CA THR A 113 14.57 -11.39 -7.98
C THR A 113 15.19 -12.78 -7.98
N VAL A 114 16.40 -12.92 -7.45
CA VAL A 114 17.12 -14.20 -7.40
C VAL A 114 16.38 -15.23 -6.55
N SER A 115 15.75 -14.80 -5.45
CA SER A 115 14.99 -15.71 -4.58
C SER A 115 13.78 -16.35 -5.27
N LYS A 116 13.27 -15.75 -6.36
CA LYS A 116 12.14 -16.25 -7.16
C LYS A 116 12.56 -17.23 -8.28
N CYS A 117 13.85 -17.44 -8.51
CA CYS A 117 14.32 -18.32 -9.57
C CYS A 117 13.93 -19.78 -9.34
N ASN A 118 13.69 -20.51 -10.44
CA ASN A 118 13.27 -21.91 -10.45
C ASN A 118 11.96 -22.17 -9.65
N PRO A 119 10.88 -21.42 -9.93
CA PRO A 119 9.63 -21.62 -9.24
C PRO A 119 9.04 -23.01 -9.53
N LYS A 120 8.37 -23.56 -8.51
CA LYS A 120 7.67 -24.85 -8.65
C LYS A 120 6.16 -24.62 -8.73
N LYS A 121 5.48 -25.53 -9.41
CA LYS A 121 4.01 -25.59 -9.41
C LYS A 121 3.53 -26.27 -8.14
N ILE A 122 2.39 -25.84 -7.64
CA ILE A 122 1.72 -26.47 -6.49
C ILE A 122 0.31 -26.92 -6.90
N LYS A 123 -0.23 -27.92 -6.20
CA LYS A 123 -1.59 -28.41 -6.42
C LYS A 123 -2.62 -27.44 -5.87
N THR A 124 -3.81 -27.47 -6.46
CA THR A 124 -4.99 -26.76 -5.94
C THR A 124 -5.31 -27.24 -4.52
N CYS A 125 -5.42 -26.29 -3.58
CA CYS A 125 -5.68 -26.59 -2.17
C CYS A 125 -6.35 -25.40 -1.46
N LYS A 126 -6.87 -25.65 -0.25
CA LYS A 126 -7.15 -24.61 0.73
C LYS A 126 -5.96 -24.49 1.67
N SER A 127 -5.48 -23.29 1.91
CA SER A 127 -4.28 -23.07 2.70
C SER A 127 -4.28 -21.67 3.32
N ASP A 128 -3.43 -21.48 4.32
CA ASP A 128 -3.18 -20.19 4.91
C ASP A 128 -2.29 -19.34 3.98
N VAL A 129 -2.70 -18.10 3.77
CA VAL A 129 -2.01 -17.18 2.85
C VAL A 129 -1.50 -15.98 3.61
N VAL A 130 -0.18 -15.80 3.61
CA VAL A 130 0.50 -14.66 4.22
C VAL A 130 0.84 -13.66 3.13
N PHE A 131 0.36 -12.43 3.27
CA PHE A 131 0.63 -11.33 2.35
C PHE A 131 1.80 -10.51 2.85
N ASP A 132 2.87 -10.41 2.04
CA ASP A 132 3.98 -9.48 2.27
C ASP A 132 3.48 -8.03 2.35
N PRO A 133 4.09 -7.12 3.14
CA PRO A 133 3.69 -5.71 3.21
C PRO A 133 3.53 -5.01 1.86
N ARG A 134 4.34 -5.36 0.85
CA ARG A 134 4.25 -4.82 -0.51
C ARG A 134 2.92 -5.14 -1.20
N VAL A 135 2.32 -6.29 -0.88
CA VAL A 135 1.06 -6.75 -1.48
C VAL A 135 -0.14 -6.63 -0.53
N SER A 136 0.06 -6.72 0.78
CA SER A 136 -1.01 -6.54 1.78
C SER A 136 -1.65 -5.15 1.69
N ARG A 137 -0.90 -4.11 1.33
CA ARG A 137 -1.42 -2.77 1.06
C ARG A 137 -2.49 -2.75 -0.04
N THR A 138 -2.55 -3.76 -0.92
CA THR A 138 -3.63 -3.85 -1.92
C THR A 138 -4.96 -4.23 -1.27
N LEU A 139 -4.96 -5.02 -0.19
CA LEU A 139 -6.16 -5.26 0.62
C LEU A 139 -6.65 -3.96 1.25
N LEU A 140 -5.74 -3.15 1.79
CA LEU A 140 -6.07 -1.82 2.30
C LEU A 140 -6.63 -0.89 1.22
N SER A 141 -6.12 -0.95 -0.02
CA SER A 141 -6.66 -0.22 -1.17
C SER A 141 -8.11 -0.64 -1.49
N HIS A 142 -8.43 -1.93 -1.40
CA HIS A 142 -9.81 -2.40 -1.56
C HIS A 142 -10.71 -1.91 -0.43
N ILE A 143 -10.22 -1.90 0.82
CA ILE A 143 -10.94 -1.32 1.96
C ILE A 143 -11.20 0.18 1.73
N SER A 144 -10.19 0.93 1.29
CA SER A 144 -10.32 2.35 0.92
C SER A 144 -11.44 2.58 -0.11
N SER A 145 -11.50 1.74 -1.15
CA SER A 145 -12.54 1.80 -2.17
C SER A 145 -13.93 1.43 -1.65
N LEU A 146 -14.00 0.46 -0.74
CA LEU A 146 -15.24 0.02 -0.09
C LEU A 146 -15.84 1.09 0.83
N VAL A 147 -15.01 1.88 1.51
CA VAL A 147 -15.44 2.94 2.43
C VAL A 147 -15.43 4.33 1.80
N ASN A 148 -15.17 4.43 0.50
CA ASN A 148 -15.18 5.70 -0.24
C ASN A 148 -16.61 6.24 -0.35
N GLY A 149 -16.82 7.50 0.02
CA GLY A 149 -18.12 8.15 0.02
C GLY A 149 -18.89 8.03 -1.30
N VAL A 150 -18.20 8.07 -2.44
CA VAL A 150 -18.83 7.89 -3.76
C VAL A 150 -19.35 6.45 -3.91
N SER A 151 -18.57 5.45 -3.51
CA SER A 151 -19.00 4.04 -3.56
C SER A 151 -20.19 3.78 -2.65
N ILE A 152 -20.19 4.40 -1.47
CA ILE A 152 -21.28 4.31 -0.50
C ILE A 152 -22.55 4.97 -1.03
N ALA A 153 -22.47 6.21 -1.53
CA ALA A 153 -23.60 6.96 -2.06
C ALA A 153 -24.26 6.29 -3.28
N ARG A 154 -23.46 5.58 -4.07
CA ARG A 154 -23.92 4.80 -5.25
C ARG A 154 -24.43 3.40 -4.89
N GLY A 155 -24.30 2.94 -3.65
CA GLY A 155 -24.63 1.56 -3.27
C GLY A 155 -23.72 0.50 -3.93
N SER A 156 -22.52 0.88 -4.40
CA SER A 156 -21.57 0.00 -5.07
C SER A 156 -20.53 -0.62 -4.13
N SER A 157 -20.82 -0.66 -2.84
CA SER A 157 -20.00 -1.28 -1.80
C SER A 157 -20.86 -2.17 -0.89
N PHE A 158 -20.38 -3.39 -0.59
CA PHE A 158 -21.06 -4.24 0.38
C PHE A 158 -21.01 -3.67 1.82
N LEU A 159 -20.28 -2.58 2.05
CA LEU A 159 -20.22 -1.87 3.33
C LEU A 159 -21.24 -0.72 3.44
N SER A 160 -22.06 -0.43 2.42
CA SER A 160 -22.97 0.72 2.40
C SER A 160 -23.93 0.80 3.58
N GLU A 161 -24.38 -0.36 4.10
CA GLU A 161 -25.30 -0.44 5.25
C GLU A 161 -24.62 -1.01 6.52
N LYS A 162 -23.29 -0.97 6.59
CA LYS A 162 -22.52 -1.61 7.65
C LYS A 162 -21.90 -0.64 8.67
N MET A 163 -22.33 0.63 8.69
CA MET A 163 -21.86 1.58 9.70
C MET A 163 -22.16 1.03 11.11
N ASN A 164 -21.19 1.12 12.01
CA ASN A 164 -21.20 0.56 13.35
C ASN A 164 -21.34 -0.97 13.45
N SER A 165 -21.19 -1.69 12.33
CA SER A 165 -21.16 -3.16 12.30
C SER A 165 -19.74 -3.68 12.43
N LYS A 166 -19.60 -4.88 12.99
CA LYS A 166 -18.33 -5.61 13.03
C LYS A 166 -18.01 -6.14 11.63
N ILE A 167 -16.87 -5.75 11.10
CA ILE A 167 -16.36 -6.11 9.75
C ILE A 167 -15.10 -6.98 9.86
N PHE A 168 -14.28 -6.74 10.87
CA PHE A 168 -13.03 -7.45 11.14
C PHE A 168 -13.07 -8.10 12.53
N ASN A 169 -12.04 -8.88 12.85
CA ASN A 169 -11.83 -9.26 14.24
C ASN A 169 -11.53 -8.01 15.10
N LYS A 170 -11.68 -8.14 16.44
CA LYS A 170 -11.59 -7.03 17.40
C LYS A 170 -10.20 -6.38 17.50
N GLU A 171 -9.17 -7.01 16.94
CA GLU A 171 -7.79 -6.54 17.04
C GLU A 171 -7.42 -5.59 15.89
N ILE A 172 -8.29 -5.48 14.87
CA ILE A 172 -8.01 -4.69 13.68
C ILE A 172 -8.47 -3.25 13.87
N ASN A 173 -7.51 -2.34 13.71
CA ASN A 173 -7.73 -0.91 13.60
C ASN A 173 -7.21 -0.41 12.25
N ILE A 174 -8.00 0.41 11.56
CA ILE A 174 -7.62 1.06 10.30
C ILE A 174 -7.82 2.56 10.47
N ILE A 175 -6.75 3.30 10.24
CA ILE A 175 -6.66 4.72 10.55
C ILE A 175 -6.35 5.49 9.29
N ASP A 176 -6.91 6.69 9.15
CA ASP A 176 -6.43 7.71 8.22
C ASP A 176 -5.92 8.92 9.00
N ASN A 177 -4.64 9.27 8.80
CA ASN A 177 -3.97 10.37 9.52
C ASN A 177 -3.30 11.34 8.53
N PRO A 178 -3.89 12.51 8.29
CA PRO A 178 -3.33 13.52 7.39
C PRO A 178 -2.08 14.22 7.96
N ASN A 179 -1.84 14.13 9.26
CA ASN A 179 -0.90 14.95 10.02
C ASN A 179 0.40 14.21 10.39
N ILE A 180 0.76 13.17 9.66
CA ILE A 180 2.05 12.52 9.84
C ILE A 180 3.15 13.44 9.30
N VAL A 181 4.08 13.85 10.18
CA VAL A 181 5.25 14.65 9.80
C VAL A 181 6.05 13.89 8.76
N LYS A 182 6.40 14.56 7.64
CA LYS A 182 7.08 13.97 6.46
C LYS A 182 6.32 12.80 5.82
N GLY A 183 5.03 12.62 6.11
CA GLY A 183 4.22 11.56 5.54
C GLY A 183 3.96 11.76 4.04
N LEU A 184 4.11 10.69 3.23
CA LEU A 184 3.94 10.77 1.78
C LEU A 184 2.50 11.14 1.36
N GLY A 185 1.49 10.75 2.14
CA GLY A 185 0.09 11.12 1.95
C GLY A 185 -0.34 12.36 2.74
N SER A 186 0.54 12.97 3.55
CA SER A 186 0.17 14.08 4.42
C SER A 186 -0.20 15.34 3.64
N LYS A 187 -1.23 16.03 4.13
CA LYS A 187 -1.72 17.33 3.65
C LYS A 187 -2.12 18.19 4.84
N PRO A 188 -1.78 19.48 4.87
CA PRO A 188 -2.18 20.38 5.97
C PRO A 188 -3.67 20.76 5.95
N PHE A 189 -4.33 20.67 4.80
CA PHE A 189 -5.77 20.85 4.59
C PHE A 189 -6.20 20.04 3.36
N ASP A 190 -7.50 19.75 3.25
CA ASP A 190 -8.02 19.06 2.07
C ASP A 190 -8.21 20.03 0.88
N ASP A 191 -8.53 19.48 -0.29
CA ASP A 191 -8.61 20.28 -1.52
C ASP A 191 -9.95 21.08 -1.62
N GLU A 192 -10.72 21.18 -0.52
CA GLU A 192 -11.81 22.13 -0.27
C GLU A 192 -11.42 23.21 0.77
N GLY A 193 -10.18 23.19 1.28
CA GLY A 193 -9.68 24.13 2.29
C GLY A 193 -10.16 23.83 3.72
N CYS A 194 -10.57 22.61 3.98
CA CYS A 194 -11.07 22.19 5.27
C CYS A 194 -9.97 21.60 6.16
N GLU A 195 -10.13 21.83 7.48
CA GLU A 195 -9.26 21.20 8.48
C GLU A 195 -9.40 19.68 8.44
N MET A 196 -8.27 18.99 8.42
CA MET A 196 -8.20 17.54 8.42
C MET A 196 -7.77 17.02 9.78
N LYS A 197 -8.44 15.98 10.29
CA LYS A 197 -8.09 15.32 11.57
C LYS A 197 -7.88 13.83 11.36
N ARG A 198 -7.02 13.22 12.18
CA ARG A 198 -6.93 11.77 12.28
C ARG A 198 -8.28 11.19 12.71
N PHE A 199 -8.70 10.09 12.09
CA PHE A 199 -9.85 9.31 12.53
C PHE A 199 -9.67 7.83 12.27
N ASN A 200 -10.45 7.01 12.99
CA ASN A 200 -10.49 5.58 12.77
C ASN A 200 -11.58 5.27 11.73
N ILE A 201 -11.20 4.58 10.66
CA ILE A 201 -12.13 3.99 9.68
C ILE A 201 -12.71 2.71 10.29
N ILE A 202 -11.82 1.87 10.83
CA ILE A 202 -12.16 0.67 11.61
C ILE A 202 -11.56 0.85 13.00
N GLU A 203 -12.34 0.62 14.02
CA GLU A 203 -11.92 0.63 15.41
C GLU A 203 -12.39 -0.64 16.11
N ASN A 204 -11.44 -1.41 16.65
CA ASN A 204 -11.71 -2.70 17.28
C ASN A 204 -12.59 -3.63 16.40
N GLY A 205 -12.28 -3.66 15.09
CA GLY A 205 -13.00 -4.45 14.08
C GLY A 205 -14.35 -3.87 13.62
N ILE A 206 -14.77 -2.73 14.16
CA ILE A 206 -16.06 -2.09 13.87
C ILE A 206 -15.87 -0.93 12.88
N LEU A 207 -16.69 -0.88 11.83
CA LEU A 207 -16.71 0.25 10.89
C LEU A 207 -17.23 1.51 11.56
N LYS A 208 -16.41 2.53 11.68
CA LYS A 208 -16.71 3.80 12.38
C LYS A 208 -16.89 4.99 11.45
N SER A 209 -16.28 4.95 10.28
CA SER A 209 -16.34 6.08 9.36
C SER A 209 -16.17 5.64 7.91
N TRP A 210 -16.78 6.37 7.01
CA TRP A 210 -16.45 6.39 5.59
C TRP A 210 -15.44 7.51 5.31
N ILE A 211 -14.84 7.54 4.11
CA ILE A 211 -13.97 8.61 3.63
C ILE A 211 -14.84 9.58 2.83
N LEU A 212 -14.98 10.82 3.30
CA LEU A 212 -15.97 11.77 2.82
C LEU A 212 -15.35 13.14 2.46
N ASP A 213 -15.80 13.68 1.34
CA ASP A 213 -15.72 15.09 1.01
C ASP A 213 -17.05 15.82 1.32
N THR A 214 -17.15 17.10 1.00
CA THR A 214 -18.38 17.87 1.21
C THR A 214 -19.54 17.32 0.40
N THR A 215 -19.33 16.96 -0.86
CA THR A 215 -20.38 16.47 -1.76
C THR A 215 -20.97 15.16 -1.26
N THR A 216 -20.15 14.17 -0.98
CA THR A 216 -20.62 12.85 -0.52
C THR A 216 -21.21 12.92 0.89
N SER A 217 -20.71 13.81 1.76
CA SER A 217 -21.28 14.02 3.08
C SER A 217 -22.71 14.56 3.01
N GLN A 218 -22.96 15.51 2.10
CA GLN A 218 -24.30 16.05 1.86
C GLN A 218 -25.25 15.00 1.25
N GLN A 219 -24.77 14.21 0.27
CA GLN A 219 -25.58 13.14 -0.33
C GLN A 219 -26.01 12.09 0.70
N LEU A 220 -25.14 11.79 1.66
CA LEU A 220 -25.38 10.78 2.69
C LEU A 220 -26.04 11.34 3.97
N GLY A 221 -26.21 12.68 4.06
CA GLY A 221 -26.80 13.32 5.23
C GLY A 221 -25.95 13.21 6.50
N ILE A 222 -24.62 13.11 6.38
CA ILE A 222 -23.69 12.95 7.50
C ILE A 222 -22.56 14.00 7.43
N LYS A 223 -21.88 14.21 8.55
CA LYS A 223 -20.78 15.20 8.62
C LYS A 223 -19.57 14.75 7.80
N SER A 224 -19.01 15.65 7.00
CA SER A 224 -17.73 15.44 6.30
C SER A 224 -16.58 15.26 7.30
N ASN A 225 -15.61 14.41 6.92
CA ASN A 225 -14.33 14.28 7.63
C ASN A 225 -13.17 14.90 6.84
N SER A 226 -13.49 15.77 5.87
CA SER A 226 -12.53 16.59 5.13
C SER A 226 -11.48 15.72 4.42
N ARG A 227 -11.92 14.91 3.48
CA ARG A 227 -11.04 14.04 2.67
C ARG A 227 -11.19 14.32 1.19
N ALA A 228 -11.49 15.57 0.85
CA ALA A 228 -11.52 16.00 -0.53
C ALA A 228 -10.11 15.95 -1.15
N SER A 229 -10.03 15.39 -2.35
CA SER A 229 -8.84 15.44 -3.20
C SER A 229 -9.26 15.72 -4.64
N ARG A 230 -8.50 16.57 -5.35
CA ARG A 230 -8.81 16.94 -6.74
C ARG A 230 -7.56 17.10 -7.58
N GLY A 231 -7.68 16.79 -8.86
CA GLY A 231 -6.74 17.24 -9.87
C GLY A 231 -7.01 18.70 -10.27
N MET A 232 -6.13 19.29 -11.08
CA MET A 232 -6.23 20.70 -11.49
C MET A 232 -7.54 21.03 -12.23
N SER A 233 -8.10 20.09 -12.97
CA SER A 233 -9.30 20.24 -13.78
C SER A 233 -10.47 19.36 -13.37
N SER A 234 -10.39 18.66 -12.26
CA SER A 234 -11.46 17.79 -11.76
C SER A 234 -12.19 18.37 -10.56
N SER A 235 -13.45 17.98 -10.37
CA SER A 235 -14.14 18.19 -9.11
C SER A 235 -13.48 17.43 -7.96
N PRO A 236 -13.60 17.90 -6.72
CA PRO A 236 -13.15 17.13 -5.56
C PRO A 236 -13.85 15.76 -5.48
N SER A 237 -13.15 14.78 -4.94
CA SER A 237 -13.67 13.47 -4.62
C SER A 237 -13.00 12.92 -3.36
N PRO A 238 -13.67 12.03 -2.59
CA PRO A 238 -13.07 11.48 -1.39
C PRO A 238 -11.82 10.65 -1.68
N SER A 239 -10.76 10.90 -0.93
CA SER A 239 -9.50 10.16 -1.00
C SER A 239 -8.84 10.09 0.38
N PRO A 240 -8.28 8.93 0.77
CA PRO A 240 -7.49 8.84 2.00
C PRO A 240 -6.21 9.66 1.90
N THR A 241 -5.60 9.93 3.05
CA THR A 241 -4.29 10.57 3.18
C THR A 241 -3.20 9.53 3.49
N ASN A 242 -2.74 9.45 4.73
CA ASN A 242 -1.93 8.32 5.17
C ASN A 242 -2.87 7.31 5.85
N MET A 243 -3.37 6.38 5.08
CA MET A 243 -4.21 5.31 5.59
C MET A 243 -3.37 4.08 5.91
N PHE A 244 -3.58 3.49 7.07
CA PHE A 244 -2.81 2.32 7.47
C PHE A 244 -3.61 1.36 8.36
N ILE A 245 -3.23 0.08 8.31
CA ILE A 245 -3.64 -0.92 9.29
C ILE A 245 -2.64 -0.84 10.45
N GLU A 246 -3.14 -0.66 11.67
CA GLU A 246 -2.29 -0.63 12.86
C GLU A 246 -1.56 -1.96 13.06
N SER A 247 -0.33 -1.92 13.59
CA SER A 247 0.44 -3.12 13.92
C SER A 247 -0.32 -4.02 14.88
N GLY A 248 -0.28 -5.33 14.62
CA GLY A 248 -0.69 -6.34 15.57
C GLY A 248 0.33 -6.54 16.69
N SER A 249 0.15 -7.58 17.50
CA SER A 249 1.02 -7.92 18.62
C SER A 249 2.07 -9.00 18.30
N ILE A 250 1.86 -9.77 17.25
CA ILE A 250 2.72 -10.92 16.87
C ILE A 250 3.66 -10.55 15.73
N SER A 251 4.84 -11.18 15.69
CA SER A 251 5.79 -10.96 14.62
C SER A 251 5.44 -11.74 13.35
N LYS A 252 5.93 -11.27 12.21
CA LYS A 252 5.85 -12.03 10.93
C LYS A 252 6.41 -13.44 11.08
N ASP A 253 7.56 -13.58 11.74
CA ASP A 253 8.21 -14.88 11.92
C ASP A 253 7.39 -15.81 12.81
N GLU A 254 6.72 -15.28 13.82
CA GLU A 254 5.80 -16.03 14.66
C GLU A 254 4.57 -16.50 13.86
N ILE A 255 3.99 -15.63 13.02
CA ILE A 255 2.90 -16.02 12.09
C ILE A 255 3.35 -17.19 11.22
N ILE A 256 4.50 -17.07 10.55
CA ILE A 256 5.02 -18.08 9.63
C ILE A 256 5.32 -19.38 10.38
N SER A 257 5.93 -19.33 11.57
CA SER A 257 6.33 -20.52 12.34
C SER A 257 5.13 -21.39 12.76
N ASN A 258 3.95 -20.82 12.87
CA ASN A 258 2.71 -21.53 13.23
C ASN A 258 2.00 -22.17 12.02
N ILE A 259 2.47 -21.92 10.79
CA ILE A 259 1.84 -22.44 9.56
C ILE A 259 2.54 -23.73 9.14
N LYS A 260 1.82 -24.85 9.16
CA LYS A 260 2.35 -26.15 8.70
C LYS A 260 2.45 -26.21 7.18
N ASP A 261 1.44 -25.75 6.47
CA ASP A 261 1.32 -25.69 5.02
C ASP A 261 0.65 -24.39 4.62
N GLY A 262 1.38 -23.49 3.94
CA GLY A 262 0.92 -22.15 3.60
C GLY A 262 1.55 -21.59 2.33
N PHE A 263 1.16 -20.35 2.03
CA PHE A 263 1.70 -19.61 0.89
C PHE A 263 2.02 -18.16 1.30
N TYR A 264 3.25 -17.75 1.12
CA TYR A 264 3.72 -16.37 1.33
C TYR A 264 3.69 -15.63 0.00
N VAL A 265 2.77 -14.69 -0.17
CA VAL A 265 2.52 -13.94 -1.41
C VAL A 265 3.38 -12.69 -1.45
N THR A 266 4.18 -12.54 -2.50
CA THR A 266 5.01 -11.37 -2.77
C THR A 266 4.57 -10.58 -4.00
N ASP A 267 3.77 -11.20 -4.88
CA ASP A 267 3.28 -10.62 -6.12
C ASP A 267 1.81 -10.92 -6.33
N LEU A 268 1.10 -9.93 -6.86
CA LEU A 268 -0.30 -10.06 -7.26
C LEU A 268 -0.50 -9.52 -8.67
N ILE A 269 -1.21 -10.28 -9.49
CA ILE A 269 -1.52 -9.95 -10.88
C ILE A 269 -3.04 -9.89 -11.07
N GLY A 270 -3.48 -8.98 -11.93
CA GLY A 270 -4.90 -8.80 -12.26
C GLY A 270 -5.67 -7.97 -11.23
N GLN A 271 -6.95 -7.72 -11.53
CA GLN A 271 -7.86 -6.84 -10.77
C GLN A 271 -9.15 -7.58 -10.36
N GLY A 272 -9.09 -8.88 -10.17
CA GLY A 272 -10.24 -9.75 -9.89
C GLY A 272 -10.87 -9.54 -8.51
N VAL A 273 -11.41 -8.35 -8.26
CA VAL A 273 -12.10 -8.01 -7.01
C VAL A 273 -13.44 -7.33 -7.31
N ASN A 274 -14.51 -7.87 -6.76
CA ASN A 274 -15.85 -7.30 -6.86
C ASN A 274 -16.25 -6.66 -5.52
N LEU A 275 -16.38 -5.34 -5.50
CA LEU A 275 -16.69 -4.59 -4.26
C LEU A 275 -18.17 -4.68 -3.85
N ILE A 276 -19.06 -5.22 -4.70
CA ILE A 276 -20.48 -5.43 -4.37
C ILE A 276 -20.69 -6.81 -3.73
N THR A 277 -20.12 -7.85 -4.34
CA THR A 277 -20.26 -9.22 -3.82
C THR A 277 -19.21 -9.58 -2.79
N GLY A 278 -18.04 -8.97 -2.86
CA GLY A 278 -16.86 -9.27 -2.05
C GLY A 278 -15.94 -10.31 -2.68
N ASP A 279 -16.25 -10.82 -3.87
CA ASP A 279 -15.44 -11.86 -4.49
C ASP A 279 -14.03 -11.35 -4.80
N TYR A 280 -13.05 -12.17 -4.46
CA TYR A 280 -11.63 -11.90 -4.60
C TYR A 280 -10.96 -13.06 -5.34
N SER A 281 -10.32 -12.78 -6.46
CA SER A 281 -9.57 -13.77 -7.25
C SER A 281 -8.43 -13.08 -7.97
N ARG A 282 -7.17 -13.39 -7.62
CA ARG A 282 -6.00 -12.75 -8.22
C ARG A 282 -4.92 -13.76 -8.53
N GLY A 283 -4.26 -13.59 -9.67
CA GLY A 283 -2.99 -14.25 -9.94
C GLY A 283 -1.96 -13.87 -8.87
N ALA A 284 -1.15 -14.83 -8.44
CA ALA A 284 -0.18 -14.65 -7.38
C ALA A 284 1.13 -15.38 -7.65
N GLY A 285 2.21 -14.80 -7.15
CA GLY A 285 3.53 -15.38 -7.01
C GLY A 285 4.04 -15.18 -5.58
N GLY A 286 5.01 -16.02 -5.19
CA GLY A 286 5.57 -15.94 -3.86
C GLY A 286 6.30 -17.23 -3.47
N PHE A 287 6.13 -17.66 -2.24
CA PHE A 287 6.88 -18.79 -1.69
C PHE A 287 5.97 -19.77 -0.96
N LYS A 288 6.22 -21.05 -1.11
CA LYS A 288 5.62 -22.08 -0.27
C LYS A 288 6.09 -21.92 1.18
N ILE A 289 5.16 -22.05 2.12
CA ILE A 289 5.49 -22.22 3.54
C ILE A 289 5.33 -23.72 3.88
N GLU A 290 6.37 -24.33 4.43
CA GLU A 290 6.36 -25.71 4.88
C GLU A 290 6.94 -25.81 6.30
N ASN A 291 6.17 -26.40 7.21
CA ASN A 291 6.58 -26.62 8.59
C ASN A 291 7.17 -25.38 9.28
N GLY A 292 6.49 -24.24 9.14
CA GLY A 292 6.87 -22.99 9.78
C GLY A 292 8.02 -22.24 9.11
N LYS A 293 8.38 -22.57 7.87
CA LYS A 293 9.50 -21.92 7.15
C LYS A 293 9.11 -21.60 5.71
N ILE A 294 9.60 -20.47 5.20
CA ILE A 294 9.58 -20.16 3.78
C ILE A 294 10.50 -21.14 3.07
N SER A 295 9.97 -21.85 2.05
CA SER A 295 10.64 -22.94 1.36
C SER A 295 11.02 -22.53 -0.07
N PHE A 296 10.32 -22.98 -1.09
CA PHE A 296 10.66 -22.73 -2.49
C PHE A 296 9.73 -21.70 -3.14
N PRO A 297 10.20 -21.00 -4.19
CA PRO A 297 9.37 -20.06 -4.93
C PRO A 297 8.27 -20.79 -5.73
N VAL A 298 7.13 -20.13 -5.83
CA VAL A 298 5.92 -20.57 -6.53
C VAL A 298 5.40 -19.42 -7.38
N ASN A 299 5.02 -19.68 -8.62
CA ASN A 299 4.37 -18.72 -9.49
C ASN A 299 3.16 -19.33 -10.22
N GLU A 300 2.44 -18.48 -10.97
CA GLU A 300 1.30 -18.89 -11.81
C GLU A 300 0.22 -19.65 -11.02
N VAL A 301 -0.06 -19.20 -9.81
CA VAL A 301 -1.22 -19.64 -9.03
C VAL A 301 -2.27 -18.54 -8.96
N THR A 302 -3.50 -18.90 -8.68
CA THR A 302 -4.56 -17.95 -8.34
C THR A 302 -4.93 -18.13 -6.89
N ILE A 303 -4.95 -17.04 -6.12
CA ILE A 303 -5.52 -17.02 -4.78
C ILE A 303 -6.94 -16.46 -4.83
N ALA A 304 -7.86 -17.14 -4.17
CA ALA A 304 -9.29 -16.79 -4.21
C ALA A 304 -9.94 -16.87 -2.83
N GLY A 305 -10.94 -16.01 -2.64
CA GLY A 305 -11.73 -15.93 -1.42
C GLY A 305 -12.89 -14.95 -1.56
N ASN A 306 -13.49 -14.56 -0.46
CA ASN A 306 -14.44 -13.47 -0.40
C ASN A 306 -13.97 -12.47 0.67
N LEU A 307 -13.91 -11.19 0.35
CA LEU A 307 -13.41 -10.14 1.24
C LEU A 307 -14.11 -10.11 2.60
N LYS A 308 -15.42 -10.43 2.64
CA LYS A 308 -16.20 -10.48 3.90
C LYS A 308 -15.63 -11.53 4.86
N ASP A 309 -15.31 -12.72 4.32
CA ASP A 309 -14.72 -13.82 5.09
C ASP A 309 -13.25 -13.56 5.40
N MET A 310 -12.51 -13.02 4.41
CA MET A 310 -11.09 -12.68 4.57
C MET A 310 -10.88 -11.67 5.69
N PHE A 311 -11.71 -10.63 5.78
CA PHE A 311 -11.61 -9.61 6.82
C PHE A 311 -11.86 -10.17 8.23
N ASN A 312 -12.80 -11.12 8.37
CA ASN A 312 -13.08 -11.77 9.66
C ASN A 312 -11.95 -12.71 10.12
N ARG A 313 -11.16 -13.26 9.17
CA ARG A 313 -10.05 -14.20 9.44
C ARG A 313 -8.67 -13.54 9.35
N MET A 314 -8.63 -12.23 9.23
CA MET A 314 -7.38 -11.46 9.11
C MET A 314 -6.63 -11.42 10.43
N ILE A 315 -5.35 -11.76 10.39
CA ILE A 315 -4.38 -11.61 11.48
C ILE A 315 -3.27 -10.71 10.97
N VAL A 316 -2.86 -9.75 11.79
CA VAL A 316 -1.94 -8.67 11.41
C VAL A 316 -0.67 -8.78 12.23
N ALA A 317 0.49 -8.69 11.56
CA ALA A 317 1.79 -8.69 12.23
C ALA A 317 2.17 -7.32 12.80
N ASN A 318 3.28 -7.27 13.53
CA ASN A 318 3.78 -6.05 14.17
C ASN A 318 4.83 -5.28 13.34
N ASP A 319 4.95 -5.57 12.05
CA ASP A 319 5.99 -5.07 11.13
C ASP A 319 5.53 -3.91 10.24
N LEU A 320 4.60 -3.06 10.71
CA LEU A 320 4.16 -1.88 9.99
C LEU A 320 5.30 -0.91 9.74
N GLU A 321 5.53 -0.57 8.48
CA GLU A 321 6.45 0.49 8.06
C GLU A 321 5.73 1.52 7.18
N PHE A 322 6.07 2.81 7.36
CA PHE A 322 5.53 3.89 6.54
C PHE A 322 6.41 4.15 5.32
N LYS A 323 6.06 3.51 4.20
CA LYS A 323 6.76 3.63 2.90
C LYS A 323 5.90 4.26 1.80
N TYR A 324 4.58 4.37 2.04
CA TYR A 324 3.59 4.80 1.06
C TYR A 324 2.59 5.77 1.70
N SER A 325 1.59 6.18 0.94
CA SER A 325 0.38 6.79 1.51
C SER A 325 -0.58 5.73 2.10
N LEU A 326 -0.58 4.52 1.54
CA LEU A 326 -1.31 3.37 2.09
C LEU A 326 -0.30 2.36 2.64
N ASN A 327 -0.31 2.09 3.94
CA ASN A 327 0.65 1.22 4.60
C ASN A 327 -0.04 0.08 5.34
N SER A 328 0.50 -1.10 5.19
CA SER A 328 -0.03 -2.30 5.81
C SER A 328 1.13 -3.19 6.25
N PRO A 329 1.07 -3.79 7.43
CA PRO A 329 2.04 -4.80 7.83
C PRO A 329 1.79 -6.13 7.11
N THR A 330 2.58 -7.13 7.41
CA THR A 330 2.32 -8.52 7.00
C THR A 330 0.93 -8.95 7.50
N ILE A 331 0.14 -9.59 6.62
CA ILE A 331 -1.20 -10.06 6.91
C ILE A 331 -1.30 -11.55 6.63
N LEU A 332 -1.82 -12.31 7.58
CA LEU A 332 -2.28 -13.67 7.37
C LEU A 332 -3.80 -13.69 7.15
N ILE A 333 -4.24 -14.41 6.13
CA ILE A 333 -5.64 -14.81 5.91
C ILE A 333 -5.72 -16.34 5.91
N GLU A 334 -6.42 -16.89 6.89
CA GLU A 334 -6.58 -18.33 7.03
C GLU A 334 -7.53 -18.93 6.00
N GLY A 335 -7.20 -20.10 5.48
CA GLY A 335 -8.08 -20.95 4.69
C GLY A 335 -8.56 -20.36 3.36
N MET A 336 -7.70 -19.64 2.63
CA MET A 336 -7.95 -19.21 1.26
C MET A 336 -7.83 -20.38 0.28
N THR A 337 -8.46 -20.26 -0.88
CA THR A 337 -8.26 -21.20 -1.99
C THR A 337 -7.04 -20.77 -2.80
N ILE A 338 -6.13 -21.69 -3.04
CA ILE A 338 -5.02 -21.55 -3.98
C ILE A 338 -5.31 -22.49 -5.15
N ALA A 339 -5.55 -21.94 -6.33
CA ALA A 339 -5.71 -22.71 -7.56
C ALA A 339 -4.35 -22.80 -8.26
N GLY A 340 -3.81 -23.99 -8.33
CA GLY A 340 -2.59 -24.37 -9.02
C GLY A 340 -2.88 -25.38 -10.15
N ILE A 341 -1.99 -26.34 -10.33
CA ILE A 341 -2.15 -27.43 -11.30
C ILE A 341 -2.94 -28.59 -10.72
#